data_87b9ff6f1bed959efa4260bf2a246e6a
#
_entry.id   87b9ff6f1bed959efa4260bf2a246e6a
#
_cell.length_a   1.000
_cell.length_b   1.000
_cell.length_c   1.000
_cell.angle_alpha   90.00
_cell.angle_beta   90.00
_cell.angle_gamma   90.00
#
_symmetry.space_group_name_H-M   'P 1'
#
loop_
_entity.id
_entity.type
_entity.pdbx_description
1 polymer ?
#
loop_
_entity_poly.entity_id
_entity_poly.type
_entity_poly.pdbx_seq_one_letter_code
_entity_poly.pdbx_strand_id
1 'polypeptide(L)'
;MVARLGLANFLKEARGKRSSAEAAAVAGFSKATLSRVERGESVISPGDARLLMMHYGVPADVIESFADLAYAAKQPGWWQRYKSALPDWFSLFVGVESAAHRIRTYEPELIPGILQTPEYSRALVEKDIQVPSLEEQVQDAVSLRQRRQEKLTGEDPAEFRAVINESALYRQVGGPDTHQEQLEYLLTMGQRDNLSIRILPFTSGAHAASYGAFVLLDYTVVNKDYALAYVEYSGGALYLESEEEISLHSRIFDSLWQDAASPSETEGLIKDAIQRIS
;
A
#
# COMPACT_ATOMS: atom_id res chain seq x y z
N MET A 1 -10.59 -2.05 6.53
CA MET A 1 -10.48 -1.82 5.06
C MET A 1 -10.19 -3.13 4.34
N VAL A 2 -9.08 -3.83 4.63
CA VAL A 2 -8.74 -5.15 4.04
C VAL A 2 -9.86 -6.17 4.22
N ALA A 3 -10.46 -6.24 5.41
CA ALA A 3 -11.65 -7.05 5.65
C ALA A 3 -12.78 -6.76 4.65
N ARG A 4 -12.97 -5.50 4.26
CA ARG A 4 -13.99 -5.10 3.29
C ARG A 4 -13.64 -5.53 1.87
N LEU A 5 -12.38 -5.35 1.46
CA LEU A 5 -11.92 -5.79 0.14
C LEU A 5 -11.90 -7.31 0.02
N GLY A 6 -11.36 -8.00 1.03
CA GLY A 6 -11.34 -9.46 1.05
C GLY A 6 -12.74 -10.05 0.98
N LEU A 7 -13.70 -9.47 1.72
CA LEU A 7 -15.09 -9.88 1.66
C LEU A 7 -15.71 -9.59 0.28
N ALA A 8 -15.42 -8.42 -0.31
CA ALA A 8 -15.92 -8.04 -1.63
C ALA A 8 -15.42 -9.01 -2.71
N ASN A 9 -14.13 -9.28 -2.73
CA ASN A 9 -13.51 -10.21 -3.67
C ASN A 9 -14.04 -11.64 -3.49
N PHE A 10 -14.15 -12.10 -2.24
CA PHE A 10 -14.72 -13.41 -1.96
C PHE A 10 -16.17 -13.54 -2.41
N LEU A 11 -17.03 -12.55 -2.11
CA LEU A 11 -18.43 -12.56 -2.55
C LEU A 11 -18.55 -12.58 -4.08
N LYS A 12 -17.75 -11.80 -4.78
CA LYS A 12 -17.69 -11.75 -6.24
C LYS A 12 -17.27 -13.11 -6.83
N GLU A 13 -16.22 -13.72 -6.27
CA GLU A 13 -15.76 -15.06 -6.69
C GLU A 13 -16.79 -16.15 -6.39
N ALA A 14 -17.34 -16.18 -5.17
CA ALA A 14 -18.35 -17.15 -4.75
C ALA A 14 -19.63 -17.05 -5.58
N ARG A 15 -20.00 -15.83 -5.98
CA ARG A 15 -21.12 -15.64 -6.92
C ARG A 15 -20.83 -16.28 -8.29
N GLY A 16 -19.62 -16.17 -8.78
CA GLY A 16 -19.22 -16.70 -10.07
C GLY A 16 -20.09 -16.21 -11.21
N LYS A 17 -20.65 -17.14 -12.00
CA LYS A 17 -21.53 -16.84 -13.15
C LYS A 17 -23.00 -16.63 -12.77
N ARG A 18 -23.38 -16.70 -11.48
CA ARG A 18 -24.77 -16.49 -11.04
C ARG A 18 -25.25 -15.07 -11.32
N SER A 19 -26.53 -14.93 -11.57
CA SER A 19 -27.17 -13.63 -11.83
C SER A 19 -26.97 -12.67 -10.66
N SER A 20 -26.40 -11.51 -10.92
CA SER A 20 -26.28 -10.44 -9.90
C SER A 20 -27.64 -9.88 -9.46
N ALA A 21 -28.68 -9.99 -10.28
CA ALA A 21 -30.02 -9.58 -9.93
C ALA A 21 -30.67 -10.54 -8.94
N GLU A 22 -30.55 -11.86 -9.15
CA GLU A 22 -31.04 -12.88 -8.22
C GLU A 22 -30.29 -12.82 -6.89
N ALA A 23 -28.97 -12.73 -6.93
CA ALA A 23 -28.15 -12.60 -5.73
C ALA A 23 -28.50 -11.34 -4.91
N ALA A 24 -28.70 -10.20 -5.57
CA ALA A 24 -29.14 -8.96 -4.90
C ALA A 24 -30.48 -9.14 -4.20
N ALA A 25 -31.44 -9.80 -4.86
CA ALA A 25 -32.76 -10.03 -4.29
C ALA A 25 -32.74 -10.88 -3.00
N VAL A 26 -31.82 -11.86 -2.90
CA VAL A 26 -31.64 -12.68 -1.68
C VAL A 26 -31.29 -11.86 -0.45
N ALA A 27 -30.44 -10.83 -0.60
CA ALA A 27 -30.07 -9.92 0.48
C ALA A 27 -30.96 -8.66 0.57
N GLY A 28 -32.05 -8.58 -0.21
CA GLY A 28 -32.91 -7.40 -0.25
C GLY A 28 -32.22 -6.16 -0.87
N PHE A 29 -31.20 -6.36 -1.68
CA PHE A 29 -30.43 -5.28 -2.31
C PHE A 29 -30.93 -4.94 -3.70
N SER A 30 -30.64 -3.72 -4.16
CA SER A 30 -30.63 -3.42 -5.58
C SER A 30 -29.37 -4.02 -6.23
N LYS A 31 -29.44 -4.28 -7.55
CA LYS A 31 -28.26 -4.70 -8.32
C LYS A 31 -27.08 -3.71 -8.15
N ALA A 32 -27.36 -2.42 -8.10
CA ALA A 32 -26.37 -1.37 -7.89
C ALA A 32 -25.72 -1.47 -6.50
N THR A 33 -26.49 -1.80 -5.46
CA THR A 33 -25.99 -1.99 -4.11
C THR A 33 -25.07 -3.20 -4.03
N LEU A 34 -25.46 -4.36 -4.59
CA LEU A 34 -24.62 -5.54 -4.64
C LEU A 34 -23.31 -5.26 -5.39
N SER A 35 -23.39 -4.57 -6.54
CA SER A 35 -22.19 -4.19 -7.31
C SER A 35 -21.23 -3.32 -6.50
N ARG A 36 -21.72 -2.36 -5.68
CA ARG A 36 -20.85 -1.57 -4.80
C ARG A 36 -20.22 -2.40 -3.68
N VAL A 37 -20.96 -3.36 -3.14
CA VAL A 37 -20.43 -4.30 -2.15
C VAL A 37 -19.31 -5.15 -2.76
N GLU A 38 -19.54 -5.70 -3.95
CA GLU A 38 -18.56 -6.54 -4.67
C GLU A 38 -17.33 -5.77 -5.21
N ARG A 39 -17.38 -4.43 -5.21
CA ARG A 39 -16.22 -3.57 -5.47
C ARG A 39 -15.56 -3.01 -4.19
N GLY A 40 -16.07 -3.44 -3.01
CA GLY A 40 -15.57 -2.92 -1.74
C GLY A 40 -15.88 -1.45 -1.47
N GLU A 41 -16.78 -0.83 -2.24
CA GLU A 41 -17.21 0.57 -2.06
C GLU A 41 -18.23 0.73 -0.92
N SER A 42 -18.96 -0.34 -0.61
CA SER A 42 -19.98 -0.37 0.44
C SER A 42 -19.74 -1.51 1.42
N VAL A 43 -20.03 -1.26 2.69
CA VAL A 43 -19.98 -2.29 3.75
C VAL A 43 -21.26 -3.12 3.71
N ILE A 44 -21.13 -4.44 3.84
CA ILE A 44 -22.24 -5.37 3.98
C ILE A 44 -22.46 -5.73 5.47
N SER A 45 -23.69 -6.01 5.89
CA SER A 45 -23.93 -6.52 7.23
C SER A 45 -23.49 -8.00 7.33
N PRO A 46 -23.09 -8.48 8.53
CA PRO A 46 -22.79 -9.90 8.73
C PRO A 46 -23.97 -10.82 8.35
N GLY A 47 -25.21 -10.39 8.60
CA GLY A 47 -26.42 -11.12 8.24
C GLY A 47 -26.62 -11.24 6.73
N ASP A 48 -26.49 -10.13 6.01
CA ASP A 48 -26.61 -10.10 4.56
C ASP A 48 -25.46 -10.88 3.88
N ALA A 49 -24.26 -10.79 4.42
CA ALA A 49 -23.12 -11.57 3.96
C ALA A 49 -23.38 -13.09 4.10
N ARG A 50 -23.92 -13.54 5.25
CA ARG A 50 -24.33 -14.95 5.43
C ARG A 50 -25.38 -15.36 4.41
N LEU A 51 -26.42 -14.55 4.18
CA LEU A 51 -27.47 -14.86 3.22
C LEU A 51 -26.93 -15.06 1.81
N LEU A 52 -26.06 -14.16 1.36
CA LEU A 52 -25.42 -14.27 0.04
C LEU A 52 -24.54 -15.52 -0.05
N MET A 53 -23.69 -15.77 0.94
CA MET A 53 -22.79 -16.93 0.92
C MET A 53 -23.54 -18.25 0.98
N MET A 54 -24.61 -18.36 1.76
CA MET A 54 -25.51 -19.52 1.73
C MET A 54 -26.15 -19.73 0.34
N HIS A 55 -26.62 -18.66 -0.28
CA HIS A 55 -27.15 -18.71 -1.65
C HIS A 55 -26.10 -19.14 -2.68
N TYR A 56 -24.84 -18.78 -2.46
CA TYR A 56 -23.72 -19.19 -3.33
C TYR A 56 -23.26 -20.63 -3.07
N GLY A 57 -23.75 -21.27 -2.02
CA GLY A 57 -23.38 -22.65 -1.67
C GLY A 57 -22.02 -22.75 -0.97
N VAL A 58 -21.60 -21.69 -0.27
CA VAL A 58 -20.36 -21.68 0.50
C VAL A 58 -20.52 -22.59 1.73
N PRO A 59 -19.49 -23.38 2.13
CA PRO A 59 -19.52 -24.20 3.35
C PRO A 59 -19.73 -23.38 4.64
N ALA A 60 -20.42 -23.98 5.63
CA ALA A 60 -20.86 -23.26 6.83
C ALA A 60 -19.70 -22.71 7.68
N ASP A 61 -18.59 -23.44 7.78
CA ASP A 61 -17.37 -23.02 8.49
C ASP A 61 -16.72 -21.78 7.85
N VAL A 62 -16.76 -21.72 6.53
CA VAL A 62 -16.27 -20.57 5.76
C VAL A 62 -17.21 -19.37 5.92
N ILE A 63 -18.53 -19.60 5.94
CA ILE A 63 -19.53 -18.53 6.12
C ILE A 63 -19.30 -17.78 7.44
N GLU A 64 -19.07 -18.49 8.55
CA GLU A 64 -18.85 -17.83 9.84
C GLU A 64 -17.58 -16.99 9.86
N SER A 65 -16.47 -17.48 9.29
CA SER A 65 -15.23 -16.73 9.18
C SER A 65 -15.40 -15.42 8.40
N PHE A 66 -16.20 -15.43 7.32
CA PHE A 66 -16.50 -14.22 6.55
C PHE A 66 -17.54 -13.31 7.20
N ALA A 67 -18.43 -13.85 8.03
CA ALA A 67 -19.34 -13.02 8.83
C ALA A 67 -18.59 -12.24 9.90
N ASP A 68 -17.58 -12.84 10.53
CA ASP A 68 -16.65 -12.14 11.45
C ASP A 68 -15.85 -11.07 10.70
N LEU A 69 -15.41 -11.38 9.48
CA LEU A 69 -14.77 -10.40 8.61
C LEU A 69 -15.70 -9.23 8.27
N ALA A 70 -16.98 -9.48 8.01
CA ALA A 70 -17.98 -8.43 7.77
C ALA A 70 -18.19 -7.55 9.01
N TYR A 71 -18.10 -8.11 10.21
CA TYR A 71 -18.11 -7.35 11.45
C TYR A 71 -16.86 -6.48 11.58
N ALA A 72 -15.67 -7.06 11.37
CA ALA A 72 -14.40 -6.35 11.39
C ALA A 72 -14.33 -5.22 10.34
N ALA A 73 -14.96 -5.42 9.17
CA ALA A 73 -15.02 -4.43 8.10
C ALA A 73 -15.77 -3.13 8.48
N LYS A 74 -16.64 -3.19 9.50
CA LYS A 74 -17.36 -2.04 10.05
C LYS A 74 -16.54 -1.23 11.06
N GLN A 75 -15.48 -1.82 11.60
CA GLN A 75 -14.65 -1.12 12.58
C GLN A 75 -13.81 -0.04 11.91
N PRO A 76 -13.72 1.15 12.51
CA PRO A 76 -12.86 2.20 12.00
C PRO A 76 -11.39 1.77 12.08
N GLY A 77 -10.64 1.95 11.01
CA GLY A 77 -9.19 1.76 11.03
C GLY A 77 -8.50 2.89 11.80
N TRP A 78 -7.33 2.60 12.37
CA TRP A 78 -6.53 3.57 13.15
C TRP A 78 -6.21 4.86 12.38
N TRP A 79 -6.15 4.82 11.04
CA TRP A 79 -5.88 5.96 10.17
C TRP A 79 -7.04 6.94 10.04
N GLN A 80 -8.26 6.57 10.46
CA GLN A 80 -9.43 7.45 10.35
C GLN A 80 -9.31 8.73 11.19
N ARG A 81 -8.50 8.72 12.25
CA ARG A 81 -8.20 9.91 13.03
C ARG A 81 -7.43 10.98 12.24
N TYR A 82 -6.75 10.59 11.16
CA TYR A 82 -5.99 11.47 10.27
C TYR A 82 -6.77 11.87 9.00
N LYS A 83 -8.08 11.65 9.00
CA LYS A 83 -8.92 11.84 7.81
C LYS A 83 -8.89 13.27 7.26
N SER A 84 -8.66 14.27 8.11
CA SER A 84 -8.51 15.69 7.72
C SER A 84 -7.26 15.97 6.88
N ALA A 85 -6.24 15.13 7.01
CA ALA A 85 -4.95 15.26 6.32
C ALA A 85 -4.78 14.27 5.15
N LEU A 86 -5.81 13.47 4.85
CA LEU A 86 -5.73 12.40 3.86
C LEU A 86 -6.79 12.56 2.77
N PRO A 87 -6.41 12.45 1.50
CA PRO A 87 -7.39 12.22 0.44
C PRO A 87 -8.14 10.90 0.68
N ASP A 88 -9.43 10.88 0.35
CA ASP A 88 -10.28 9.69 0.56
C ASP A 88 -9.72 8.43 -0.11
N TRP A 89 -9.12 8.57 -1.29
CA TRP A 89 -8.50 7.47 -2.02
C TRP A 89 -7.29 6.88 -1.29
N PHE A 90 -6.49 7.65 -0.55
CA PHE A 90 -5.32 7.17 0.17
C PHE A 90 -5.68 6.31 1.40
N SER A 91 -6.86 6.52 1.98
CA SER A 91 -7.34 5.73 3.12
C SER A 91 -7.43 4.23 2.82
N LEU A 92 -7.75 3.87 1.56
CA LEU A 92 -7.77 2.47 1.13
C LEU A 92 -6.36 1.88 1.13
N PHE A 93 -5.39 2.59 0.56
CA PHE A 93 -3.99 2.18 0.53
C PHE A 93 -3.45 1.90 1.94
N VAL A 94 -3.61 2.86 2.87
CA VAL A 94 -3.17 2.68 4.27
C VAL A 94 -3.79 1.44 4.92
N GLY A 95 -5.07 1.19 4.63
CA GLY A 95 -5.75 0.00 5.13
C GLY A 95 -5.17 -1.30 4.62
N VAL A 96 -4.85 -1.38 3.33
CA VAL A 96 -4.25 -2.59 2.73
C VAL A 96 -2.80 -2.75 3.17
N GLU A 97 -2.01 -1.67 3.16
CA GLU A 97 -0.63 -1.66 3.64
C GLU A 97 -0.51 -2.17 5.08
N SER A 98 -1.43 -1.73 5.97
CA SER A 98 -1.45 -2.17 7.38
C SER A 98 -1.64 -3.68 7.56
N ALA A 99 -2.29 -4.34 6.61
CA ALA A 99 -2.53 -5.78 6.65
C ALA A 99 -1.58 -6.59 5.76
N ALA A 100 -0.76 -5.94 4.95
CA ALA A 100 0.16 -6.61 4.06
C ALA A 100 1.22 -7.38 4.86
N HIS A 101 1.50 -8.62 4.47
CA HIS A 101 2.64 -9.39 5.00
C HIS A 101 3.89 -9.22 4.13
N ARG A 102 3.73 -8.73 2.88
CA ARG A 102 4.82 -8.38 1.99
C ARG A 102 4.51 -7.11 1.22
N ILE A 103 5.48 -6.20 1.17
CA ILE A 103 5.41 -4.92 0.48
C ILE A 103 6.60 -4.81 -0.46
N ARG A 104 6.34 -4.52 -1.73
CA ARG A 104 7.38 -4.27 -2.75
C ARG A 104 7.09 -2.92 -3.39
N THR A 105 8.08 -2.04 -3.46
CA THR A 105 7.89 -0.69 -4.02
C THR A 105 9.03 -0.28 -4.93
N TYR A 106 8.68 0.47 -5.96
CA TYR A 106 9.62 1.23 -6.79
C TYR A 106 9.34 2.72 -6.67
N GLU A 107 10.39 3.48 -6.38
CA GLU A 107 10.33 4.94 -6.26
C GLU A 107 11.35 5.61 -7.17
N PRO A 108 10.91 6.41 -8.17
CA PRO A 108 11.81 7.03 -9.13
C PRO A 108 12.48 8.31 -8.62
N GLU A 109 11.88 9.04 -7.66
CA GLU A 109 12.30 10.40 -7.31
C GLU A 109 12.46 10.66 -5.80
N LEU A 110 11.74 9.94 -4.98
CA LEU A 110 11.66 10.18 -3.54
C LEU A 110 12.03 8.93 -2.75
N ILE A 111 12.24 9.08 -1.47
CA ILE A 111 12.29 7.96 -0.55
C ILE A 111 10.86 7.44 -0.32
N PRO A 112 10.62 6.11 -0.33
CA PRO A 112 9.31 5.54 -0.05
C PRO A 112 8.69 6.12 1.23
N GLY A 113 7.41 6.51 1.18
CA GLY A 113 6.76 7.21 2.31
C GLY A 113 6.82 6.48 3.65
N ILE A 114 6.86 5.15 3.64
CA ILE A 114 7.00 4.30 4.82
C ILE A 114 8.45 4.28 5.40
N LEU A 115 9.44 4.79 4.67
CA LEU A 115 10.84 4.92 5.09
C LEU A 115 11.27 6.37 5.35
N GLN A 116 10.34 7.33 5.34
CA GLN A 116 10.68 8.74 5.53
C GLN A 116 10.85 9.08 7.01
N THR A 117 11.88 9.90 7.34
CA THR A 117 11.98 10.54 8.65
C THR A 117 10.88 11.59 8.84
N PRO A 118 10.56 12.01 10.08
CA PRO A 118 9.57 13.05 10.31
C PRO A 118 9.88 14.35 9.56
N GLU A 119 11.13 14.78 9.57
CA GLU A 119 11.61 16.04 8.98
C GLU A 119 11.54 16.00 7.45
N TYR A 120 11.99 14.90 6.83
CA TYR A 120 11.86 14.66 5.39
C TYR A 120 10.40 14.64 4.97
N SER A 121 9.57 13.92 5.72
CA SER A 121 8.12 13.83 5.50
C SER A 121 7.44 15.21 5.60
N ARG A 122 7.78 16.01 6.62
CA ARG A 122 7.26 17.37 6.79
C ARG A 122 7.60 18.25 5.59
N ALA A 123 8.86 18.23 5.16
CA ALA A 123 9.31 19.04 4.04
C ALA A 123 8.57 18.72 2.72
N LEU A 124 8.18 17.45 2.51
CA LEU A 124 7.34 17.06 1.38
C LEU A 124 5.89 17.53 1.55
N VAL A 125 5.29 17.30 2.72
CA VAL A 125 3.89 17.66 2.99
C VAL A 125 3.68 19.17 2.87
N GLU A 126 4.60 19.99 3.34
CA GLU A 126 4.53 21.46 3.23
C GLU A 126 4.61 21.97 1.77
N LYS A 127 5.09 21.15 0.83
CA LYS A 127 5.13 21.46 -0.61
C LYS A 127 3.97 20.83 -1.38
N ASP A 128 3.23 19.93 -0.75
CA ASP A 128 2.11 19.27 -1.39
C ASP A 128 0.89 20.19 -1.44
N ILE A 129 0.52 20.62 -2.65
CA ILE A 129 -0.63 21.50 -2.87
C ILE A 129 -1.99 20.82 -2.56
N GLN A 130 -2.02 19.51 -2.39
CA GLN A 130 -3.22 18.74 -2.07
C GLN A 130 -3.46 18.66 -0.55
N VAL A 131 -2.42 18.90 0.25
CA VAL A 131 -2.53 18.97 1.70
C VAL A 131 -2.74 20.43 2.09
N PRO A 132 -3.82 20.76 2.81
CA PRO A 132 -3.98 22.11 3.33
C PRO A 132 -2.80 22.50 4.22
N SER A 133 -2.32 23.73 4.07
CA SER A 133 -1.12 24.25 4.76
C SER A 133 -1.34 24.61 6.25
N LEU A 134 -2.41 24.10 6.86
CA LEU A 134 -2.65 24.28 8.29
C LEU A 134 -1.72 23.35 9.07
N GLU A 135 -1.02 23.88 10.08
CA GLU A 135 -0.03 23.14 10.86
C GLU A 135 -0.57 21.83 11.43
N GLU A 136 -1.83 21.79 11.88
CA GLU A 136 -2.47 20.59 12.39
C GLU A 136 -2.55 19.49 11.33
N GLN A 137 -2.88 19.84 10.09
CA GLN A 137 -2.99 18.88 8.99
C GLN A 137 -1.62 18.40 8.50
N VAL A 138 -0.62 19.27 8.49
CA VAL A 138 0.77 18.88 8.23
C VAL A 138 1.25 17.90 9.29
N GLN A 139 0.99 18.20 10.57
CA GLN A 139 1.36 17.32 11.67
C GLN A 139 0.64 15.98 11.61
N ASP A 140 -0.64 15.95 11.25
CA ASP A 140 -1.42 14.73 11.06
C ASP A 140 -0.85 13.88 9.91
N ALA A 141 -0.49 14.50 8.79
CA ALA A 141 0.10 13.79 7.65
C ALA A 141 1.48 13.18 7.99
N VAL A 142 2.32 13.91 8.73
CA VAL A 142 3.61 13.41 9.23
C VAL A 142 3.38 12.25 10.21
N SER A 143 2.47 12.44 11.18
CA SER A 143 2.16 11.42 12.20
C SER A 143 1.62 10.13 11.58
N LEU A 144 0.81 10.24 10.53
CA LEU A 144 0.33 9.08 9.78
C LEU A 144 1.49 8.32 9.13
N ARG A 145 2.45 9.01 8.49
CA ARG A 145 3.62 8.36 7.87
C ARG A 145 4.45 7.62 8.92
N GLN A 146 4.68 8.25 10.09
CA GLN A 146 5.38 7.62 11.20
C GLN A 146 4.63 6.37 11.71
N ARG A 147 3.31 6.45 11.86
CA ARG A 147 2.49 5.31 12.29
C ARG A 147 2.52 4.14 11.31
N ARG A 148 2.61 4.42 10.00
CA ARG A 148 2.75 3.37 8.97
C ARG A 148 4.05 2.58 9.13
N GLN A 149 5.13 3.18 9.63
CA GLN A 149 6.41 2.51 9.86
C GLN A 149 6.33 1.36 10.87
N GLU A 150 5.32 1.35 11.75
CA GLU A 150 5.10 0.23 12.68
C GLU A 150 4.85 -1.09 11.92
N LYS A 151 4.40 -1.02 10.66
CA LYS A 151 4.27 -2.20 9.81
C LYS A 151 5.62 -2.84 9.47
N LEU A 152 6.70 -2.09 9.54
CA LEU A 152 8.06 -2.58 9.30
C LEU A 152 8.81 -2.92 10.59
N THR A 153 8.41 -2.36 11.73
CA THR A 153 9.20 -2.38 12.98
C THR A 153 8.47 -3.01 14.16
N GLY A 154 7.16 -3.29 14.04
CA GLY A 154 6.31 -3.83 15.10
C GLY A 154 6.53 -5.33 15.37
N GLU A 155 5.59 -5.95 16.09
CA GLU A 155 5.68 -7.36 16.51
C GLU A 155 5.50 -8.35 15.35
N ASP A 156 4.69 -7.99 14.33
CA ASP A 156 4.48 -8.78 13.10
C ASP A 156 4.88 -7.95 11.87
N PRO A 157 6.20 -7.76 11.64
CA PRO A 157 6.66 -6.87 10.59
C PRO A 157 6.50 -7.51 9.22
N ALA A 158 6.09 -6.70 8.25
CA ALA A 158 6.04 -7.14 6.86
C ALA A 158 7.45 -7.37 6.27
N GLU A 159 7.56 -8.32 5.35
CA GLU A 159 8.68 -8.35 4.42
C GLU A 159 8.60 -7.12 3.51
N PHE A 160 9.67 -6.35 3.46
CA PHE A 160 9.71 -5.11 2.67
C PHE A 160 10.88 -5.11 1.69
N ARG A 161 10.57 -4.86 0.42
CA ARG A 161 11.59 -4.69 -0.63
C ARG A 161 11.36 -3.37 -1.36
N ALA A 162 12.38 -2.53 -1.40
CA ALA A 162 12.36 -1.27 -2.14
C ALA A 162 13.45 -1.23 -3.21
N VAL A 163 13.07 -0.83 -4.41
CA VAL A 163 14.00 -0.32 -5.41
C VAL A 163 13.81 1.18 -5.48
N ILE A 164 14.84 1.93 -5.17
CA ILE A 164 14.86 3.40 -5.17
C ILE A 164 15.79 3.84 -6.28
N ASN A 165 15.33 4.69 -7.17
CA ASN A 165 16.20 5.24 -8.22
C ASN A 165 17.30 6.12 -7.59
N GLU A 166 18.50 6.09 -8.15
CA GLU A 166 19.64 6.88 -7.67
C GLU A 166 19.34 8.39 -7.57
N SER A 167 18.40 8.91 -8.37
CA SER A 167 17.97 10.31 -8.30
C SER A 167 17.51 10.76 -6.92
N ALA A 168 16.85 9.85 -6.17
CA ALA A 168 16.37 10.13 -4.82
C ALA A 168 17.49 10.42 -3.81
N LEU A 169 18.71 9.91 -4.06
CA LEU A 169 19.87 10.16 -3.21
C LEU A 169 20.42 11.59 -3.33
N TYR A 170 20.08 12.30 -4.40
CA TYR A 170 20.58 13.65 -4.68
C TYR A 170 19.51 14.74 -4.61
N ARG A 171 18.26 14.37 -4.46
CA ARG A 171 17.16 15.31 -4.28
C ARG A 171 17.09 15.76 -2.83
N GLN A 172 17.71 16.86 -2.50
CA GLN A 172 17.83 17.41 -1.14
C GLN A 172 16.49 17.91 -0.59
N VAL A 173 15.59 16.99 -0.25
CA VAL A 173 14.31 17.29 0.38
C VAL A 173 14.53 17.80 1.80
N GLY A 174 13.96 18.96 2.14
CA GLY A 174 14.12 19.59 3.44
C GLY A 174 15.47 20.29 3.67
N GLY A 175 16.32 20.33 2.64
CA GLY A 175 17.68 20.85 2.72
C GLY A 175 18.73 19.79 3.05
N PRO A 176 20.02 20.19 3.05
CA PRO A 176 21.14 19.24 3.18
C PRO A 176 21.08 18.41 4.46
N ASP A 177 20.86 19.03 5.62
CA ASP A 177 20.87 18.34 6.92
C ASP A 177 19.75 17.30 7.02
N THR A 178 18.52 17.68 6.70
CA THR A 178 17.36 16.76 6.68
C THR A 178 17.54 15.62 5.70
N HIS A 179 18.11 15.91 4.54
CA HIS A 179 18.36 14.89 3.54
C HIS A 179 19.46 13.91 3.96
N GLN A 180 20.52 14.40 4.57
CA GLN A 180 21.58 13.56 5.13
C GLN A 180 21.02 12.61 6.21
N GLU A 181 20.26 13.14 7.18
CA GLU A 181 19.61 12.33 8.23
C GLU A 181 18.69 11.24 7.62
N GLN A 182 17.97 11.57 6.55
CA GLN A 182 17.15 10.61 5.83
C GLN A 182 17.98 9.49 5.20
N LEU A 183 19.12 9.78 4.59
CA LEU A 183 20.00 8.78 4.00
C LEU A 183 20.67 7.90 5.07
N GLU A 184 21.09 8.46 6.20
CA GLU A 184 21.59 7.72 7.36
C GLU A 184 20.51 6.79 7.94
N TYR A 185 19.24 7.25 7.97
CA TYR A 185 18.12 6.42 8.37
C TYR A 185 17.89 5.24 7.42
N LEU A 186 18.05 5.42 6.11
CA LEU A 186 17.98 4.31 5.14
C LEU A 186 19.06 3.24 5.40
N LEU A 187 20.29 3.66 5.72
CA LEU A 187 21.35 2.72 6.10
C LEU A 187 20.99 1.93 7.36
N THR A 188 20.38 2.59 8.35
CA THR A 188 19.95 1.95 9.59
C THR A 188 18.80 0.96 9.32
N MET A 189 17.80 1.35 8.55
CA MET A 189 16.69 0.47 8.22
C MET A 189 17.12 -0.73 7.36
N GLY A 190 18.09 -0.55 6.49
CA GLY A 190 18.65 -1.63 5.66
C GLY A 190 19.36 -2.73 6.43
N GLN A 191 19.64 -2.55 7.75
CA GLN A 191 20.22 -3.59 8.61
C GLN A 191 19.17 -4.57 9.17
N ARG A 192 17.89 -4.33 8.97
CA ARG A 192 16.83 -5.20 9.49
C ARG A 192 16.62 -6.40 8.57
N ASP A 193 16.45 -7.59 9.12
CA ASP A 193 16.30 -8.84 8.38
C ASP A 193 15.07 -8.88 7.46
N ASN A 194 14.01 -8.15 7.81
CA ASN A 194 12.78 -8.08 7.03
C ASN A 194 12.79 -6.98 5.96
N LEU A 195 13.83 -6.13 5.89
CA LEU A 195 13.94 -5.06 4.92
C LEU A 195 15.07 -5.32 3.92
N SER A 196 14.79 -5.08 2.66
CA SER A 196 15.78 -5.10 1.60
C SER A 196 15.63 -3.85 0.73
N ILE A 197 16.61 -2.95 0.81
CA ILE A 197 16.62 -1.71 0.04
C ILE A 197 17.73 -1.84 -1.02
N ARG A 198 17.40 -1.50 -2.27
CA ARG A 198 18.38 -1.46 -3.37
C ARG A 198 18.25 -0.16 -4.14
N ILE A 199 19.38 0.39 -4.56
CA ILE A 199 19.43 1.55 -5.43
C ILE A 199 19.51 1.10 -6.88
N LEU A 200 18.66 1.67 -7.73
CA LEU A 200 18.75 1.52 -9.18
C LEU A 200 19.69 2.62 -9.70
N PRO A 201 20.94 2.29 -10.06
CA PRO A 201 21.91 3.30 -10.46
C PRO A 201 21.59 3.87 -11.86
N PHE A 202 21.97 5.11 -12.13
CA PHE A 202 21.81 5.72 -13.45
C PHE A 202 22.50 4.92 -14.55
N THR A 203 23.54 4.19 -14.22
CA THR A 203 24.29 3.33 -15.14
C THR A 203 23.50 2.12 -15.64
N SER A 204 22.39 1.76 -14.97
CA SER A 204 21.45 0.73 -15.46
C SER A 204 20.76 1.16 -16.76
N GLY A 205 20.73 2.45 -17.07
CA GLY A 205 20.13 2.97 -18.29
C GLY A 205 18.60 2.80 -18.35
N ALA A 206 18.10 2.26 -19.46
CA ALA A 206 16.67 2.00 -19.61
C ALA A 206 16.22 0.83 -18.75
N HIS A 207 15.10 0.98 -18.03
CA HIS A 207 14.58 0.00 -17.11
C HIS A 207 13.06 -0.21 -17.26
N ALA A 208 12.52 -1.28 -16.69
CA ALA A 208 11.13 -1.71 -16.90
C ALA A 208 10.06 -0.74 -16.35
N ALA A 209 10.39 0.12 -15.37
CA ALA A 209 9.44 1.01 -14.70
C ALA A 209 9.57 2.48 -15.14
N SER A 210 9.74 2.74 -16.42
CA SER A 210 9.86 4.12 -16.97
C SER A 210 8.57 4.96 -16.81
N TYR A 211 7.47 4.34 -16.40
CA TYR A 211 6.15 5.02 -16.30
C TYR A 211 5.82 5.54 -14.90
N GLY A 212 6.66 5.31 -13.92
CA GLY A 212 6.50 5.89 -12.58
C GLY A 212 6.52 4.89 -11.43
N ALA A 213 6.24 5.43 -10.22
CA ALA A 213 6.22 4.69 -8.97
C ALA A 213 5.05 3.70 -8.90
N PHE A 214 5.23 2.62 -8.16
CA PHE A 214 4.16 1.71 -7.77
C PHE A 214 4.49 0.95 -6.49
N VAL A 215 3.45 0.44 -5.84
CA VAL A 215 3.57 -0.43 -4.66
C VAL A 215 2.78 -1.71 -4.90
N LEU A 216 3.41 -2.86 -4.66
CA LEU A 216 2.75 -4.16 -4.63
C LEU A 216 2.55 -4.56 -3.16
N LEU A 217 1.32 -4.90 -2.80
CA LEU A 217 0.90 -5.30 -1.48
C LEU A 217 0.35 -6.73 -1.55
N ASP A 218 1.00 -7.67 -0.85
CA ASP A 218 0.48 -9.02 -0.69
C ASP A 218 -0.09 -9.16 0.73
N TYR A 219 -1.34 -9.61 0.84
CA TYR A 219 -2.06 -9.71 2.10
C TYR A 219 -2.98 -10.95 2.13
N THR A 220 -3.26 -11.46 3.33
CA THR A 220 -4.10 -12.65 3.51
C THR A 220 -5.43 -12.28 4.15
N VAL A 221 -6.52 -12.85 3.64
CA VAL A 221 -7.86 -12.72 4.21
C VAL A 221 -8.48 -14.11 4.30
N VAL A 222 -8.82 -14.54 5.51
CA VAL A 222 -9.45 -15.85 5.79
C VAL A 222 -8.71 -16.98 5.06
N ASN A 223 -7.41 -17.11 5.32
CA ASN A 223 -6.53 -18.14 4.74
C ASN A 223 -6.42 -18.13 3.20
N LYS A 224 -6.80 -17.03 2.56
CA LYS A 224 -6.61 -16.83 1.12
C LYS A 224 -5.73 -15.61 0.87
N ASP A 225 -4.72 -15.81 0.01
CA ASP A 225 -3.80 -14.75 -0.38
C ASP A 225 -4.39 -13.90 -1.50
N TYR A 226 -4.20 -12.60 -1.36
CA TYR A 226 -4.56 -11.57 -2.31
C TYR A 226 -3.36 -10.67 -2.56
N ALA A 227 -3.37 -10.02 -3.69
CA ALA A 227 -2.39 -9.00 -4.03
C ALA A 227 -3.07 -7.77 -4.63
N LEU A 228 -2.41 -6.62 -4.51
CA LEU A 228 -2.85 -5.34 -5.04
C LEU A 228 -1.63 -4.58 -5.58
N ALA A 229 -1.73 -4.04 -6.78
CA ALA A 229 -0.78 -3.04 -7.24
C ALA A 229 -1.42 -1.64 -7.12
N TYR A 230 -0.71 -0.75 -6.46
CA TYR A 230 -1.10 0.64 -6.22
C TYR A 230 -0.22 1.57 -7.04
N VAL A 231 -0.85 2.42 -7.83
CA VAL A 231 -0.18 3.44 -8.67
C VAL A 231 -0.80 4.79 -8.36
N GLU A 232 0.00 5.71 -7.82
CA GLU A 232 -0.43 7.05 -7.48
C GLU A 232 -0.17 8.04 -8.62
N TYR A 233 -1.07 9.00 -8.79
CA TYR A 233 -0.91 10.11 -9.73
C TYR A 233 -1.51 11.39 -9.13
N SER A 234 -1.21 12.55 -9.70
CA SER A 234 -1.73 13.84 -9.22
C SER A 234 -3.26 13.86 -9.22
N GLY A 235 -3.86 13.76 -8.03
CA GLY A 235 -5.31 13.81 -7.84
C GLY A 235 -6.01 12.46 -7.67
N GLY A 236 -5.28 11.35 -7.56
CA GLY A 236 -5.89 10.04 -7.32
C GLY A 236 -4.91 8.87 -7.33
N ALA A 237 -5.47 7.67 -7.35
CA ALA A 237 -4.70 6.45 -7.45
C ALA A 237 -5.46 5.36 -8.20
N LEU A 238 -4.72 4.44 -8.81
CA LEU A 238 -5.23 3.20 -9.37
C LEU A 238 -4.99 2.06 -8.37
N TYR A 239 -6.01 1.24 -8.20
CA TYR A 239 -5.99 0.01 -7.42
C TYR A 239 -6.20 -1.15 -8.38
N LEU A 240 -5.12 -1.83 -8.74
CA LEU A 240 -5.07 -2.85 -9.77
C LEU A 240 -5.11 -4.22 -9.09
N GLU A 241 -6.18 -4.97 -9.30
CA GLU A 241 -6.47 -6.21 -8.58
C GLU A 241 -6.57 -7.43 -9.50
N SER A 242 -6.57 -7.22 -10.83
CA SER A 242 -6.63 -8.34 -11.76
C SER A 242 -5.32 -9.13 -11.75
N GLU A 243 -5.41 -10.43 -11.96
CA GLU A 243 -4.25 -11.32 -12.01
C GLU A 243 -3.24 -10.87 -13.08
N GLU A 244 -3.72 -10.35 -14.21
CA GLU A 244 -2.89 -9.84 -15.30
C GLU A 244 -2.10 -8.60 -14.87
N GLU A 245 -2.75 -7.62 -14.23
CA GLU A 245 -2.12 -6.37 -13.76
C GLU A 245 -1.10 -6.66 -12.66
N ILE A 246 -1.44 -7.52 -11.70
CA ILE A 246 -0.53 -7.93 -10.62
C ILE A 246 0.68 -8.67 -11.16
N SER A 247 0.48 -9.61 -12.10
CA SER A 247 1.55 -10.34 -12.76
C SER A 247 2.46 -9.39 -13.55
N LEU A 248 1.90 -8.40 -14.24
CA LEU A 248 2.68 -7.40 -14.96
C LEU A 248 3.58 -6.61 -14.00
N HIS A 249 3.03 -6.03 -12.94
CA HIS A 249 3.78 -5.23 -11.98
C HIS A 249 4.82 -6.07 -11.20
N SER A 250 4.50 -7.34 -10.92
CA SER A 250 5.47 -8.26 -10.31
C SER A 250 6.68 -8.49 -11.23
N ARG A 251 6.47 -8.74 -12.51
CA ARG A 251 7.57 -8.89 -13.49
C ARG A 251 8.38 -7.60 -13.66
N ILE A 252 7.72 -6.44 -13.63
CA ILE A 252 8.41 -5.14 -13.67
C ILE A 252 9.30 -5.01 -12.43
N PHE A 253 8.78 -5.31 -11.24
CA PHE A 253 9.56 -5.25 -10.01
C PHE A 253 10.73 -6.23 -10.01
N ASP A 254 10.54 -7.46 -10.48
CA ASP A 254 11.59 -8.47 -10.55
C ASP A 254 12.71 -8.05 -11.51
N SER A 255 12.37 -7.42 -12.65
CA SER A 255 13.37 -6.84 -13.56
C SER A 255 14.16 -5.72 -12.88
N LEU A 256 13.49 -4.77 -12.22
CA LEU A 256 14.14 -3.69 -11.47
C LEU A 256 15.05 -4.23 -10.37
N TRP A 257 14.61 -5.28 -9.69
CA TRP A 257 15.39 -5.92 -8.63
C TRP A 257 16.69 -6.56 -9.12
N GLN A 258 16.68 -7.07 -10.35
CA GLN A 258 17.87 -7.62 -11.02
C GLN A 258 18.82 -6.53 -11.48
N ASP A 259 18.29 -5.41 -12.00
CA ASP A 259 19.05 -4.27 -12.51
C ASP A 259 19.61 -3.37 -11.39
N ALA A 260 19.04 -3.45 -10.18
CA ALA A 260 19.46 -2.67 -9.03
C ALA A 260 20.78 -3.18 -8.44
N ALA A 261 21.53 -2.26 -7.84
CA ALA A 261 22.78 -2.52 -7.15
C ALA A 261 22.61 -3.60 -6.07
N SER A 262 23.65 -4.39 -5.84
CA SER A 262 23.70 -5.33 -4.73
C SER A 262 23.59 -4.62 -3.36
N PRO A 263 23.33 -5.32 -2.27
CA PRO A 263 23.26 -4.67 -0.95
C PRO A 263 24.51 -3.87 -0.58
N SER A 264 25.71 -4.41 -0.85
CA SER A 264 26.97 -3.70 -0.56
C SER A 264 27.21 -2.49 -1.47
N GLU A 265 26.86 -2.58 -2.75
CA GLU A 265 26.92 -1.44 -3.68
C GLU A 265 25.89 -0.37 -3.31
N THR A 266 24.68 -0.76 -2.92
CA THR A 266 23.64 0.15 -2.42
C THR A 266 24.12 0.94 -1.21
N GLU A 267 24.73 0.27 -0.24
CA GLU A 267 25.34 0.93 0.93
C GLU A 267 26.44 1.92 0.51
N GLY A 268 27.28 1.55 -0.45
CA GLY A 268 28.30 2.42 -1.03
C GLY A 268 27.69 3.67 -1.67
N LEU A 269 26.69 3.52 -2.55
CA LEU A 269 26.02 4.63 -3.22
C LEU A 269 25.37 5.61 -2.23
N ILE A 270 24.73 5.10 -1.17
CA ILE A 270 24.14 5.96 -0.13
C ILE A 270 25.23 6.72 0.63
N LYS A 271 26.33 6.07 1.03
CA LYS A 271 27.45 6.72 1.73
C LYS A 271 28.13 7.78 0.85
N ASP A 272 28.31 7.51 -0.43
CA ASP A 272 28.87 8.46 -1.37
C ASP A 272 27.96 9.69 -1.55
N ALA A 273 26.63 9.48 -1.57
CA ALA A 273 25.67 10.57 -1.62
C ALA A 273 25.75 11.46 -0.36
N ILE A 274 25.83 10.86 0.82
CA ILE A 274 26.03 11.59 2.09
C ILE A 274 27.29 12.45 2.05
N GLN A 275 28.42 11.91 1.60
CA GLN A 275 29.67 12.66 1.48
C GLN A 275 29.59 13.86 0.54
N ARG A 276 28.72 13.81 -0.47
CA ARG A 276 28.53 14.92 -1.43
C ARG A 276 27.56 16.00 -0.94
N ILE A 277 26.76 15.70 0.07
CA ILE A 277 25.88 16.69 0.72
C ILE A 277 26.70 17.60 1.66
N SER A 278 27.70 17.03 2.31
CA SER A 278 28.64 17.72 3.22
C SER A 278 29.63 18.55 2.43
#